data_38439d1bdda45d04237328c8c2989153
#
_entry.id   38439d1bdda45d04237328c8c2989153
#
_cell.length_a   1.000
_cell.length_b   1.000
_cell.length_c   1.000
_cell.angle_alpha   90.00
_cell.angle_beta   90.00
_cell.angle_gamma   90.00
#
_symmetry.space_group_name_H-M   'P 1'
#
loop_
_entity.id
_entity.type
_entity.pdbx_description
1 polymer ?
#
loop_
_entity_poly.entity_id
_entity_poly.type
_entity_poly.pdbx_seq_one_letter_code
_entity_poly.pdbx_strand_id
1 'polypeptide(L)'
;GRVDPDGYLWITGRAKDLIIRGGHNIDPADIEEALLGHDAVAFAGAIGQPDAHSGELPCAFVELVDGATATEEELLEYCKRHVRERAAIPKHMTIMPELPKTAVGKIFKPDLRRHAITRIYDGALESAGLNARVGSVIDDKKRGLVAQVVLNGSSAEDVGNVLSVYTRPWEEAKA
;
A
#
# COMPACT_ATOMS: atom_id res chain seq x y z
N GLY A 1 18.89 0.69 -8.70
CA GLY A 1 19.52 1.01 -9.99
C GLY A 1 20.25 -0.19 -10.58
N ARG A 2 20.56 -0.13 -11.83
CA ARG A 2 21.34 -1.12 -12.57
C ARG A 2 22.48 -0.44 -13.33
N VAL A 3 23.54 -1.18 -13.58
CA VAL A 3 24.61 -0.77 -14.49
C VAL A 3 24.43 -1.54 -15.80
N ASP A 4 24.48 -0.86 -16.93
CA ASP A 4 24.42 -1.51 -18.25
C ASP A 4 25.82 -2.03 -18.68
N PRO A 5 25.91 -2.77 -19.80
CA PRO A 5 27.18 -3.28 -20.31
C PRO A 5 28.21 -2.19 -20.63
N ASP A 6 27.76 -0.97 -20.91
CA ASP A 6 28.62 0.18 -21.25
C ASP A 6 29.07 0.95 -20.00
N GLY A 7 28.64 0.52 -18.78
CA GLY A 7 29.03 1.10 -17.51
C GLY A 7 28.15 2.27 -17.03
N TYR A 8 27.04 2.59 -17.69
CA TYR A 8 26.13 3.63 -17.25
C TYR A 8 25.23 3.15 -16.12
N LEU A 9 25.07 4.02 -15.11
CA LEU A 9 24.15 3.78 -13.98
C LEU A 9 22.75 4.25 -14.32
N TRP A 10 21.81 3.31 -14.30
CA TRP A 10 20.38 3.56 -14.46
C TRP A 10 19.68 3.57 -13.10
N ILE A 11 19.03 4.67 -12.75
CA ILE A 11 18.20 4.77 -11.56
C ILE A 11 16.83 4.18 -11.91
N THR A 12 16.47 3.05 -11.30
CA THR A 12 15.20 2.34 -11.55
C THR A 12 14.10 2.74 -10.59
N GLY A 13 14.44 3.32 -9.43
CA GLY A 13 13.46 3.73 -8.41
C GLY A 13 14.11 3.95 -7.06
N ARG A 14 13.28 4.18 -6.05
CA ARG A 14 13.72 4.34 -4.66
C ARG A 14 13.67 2.97 -3.96
N ALA A 15 14.76 2.54 -3.34
CA ALA A 15 14.81 1.28 -2.57
C ALA A 15 13.71 1.19 -1.50
N LYS A 16 13.35 2.33 -0.89
CA LYS A 16 12.28 2.41 0.12
C LYS A 16 10.85 2.24 -0.44
N ASP A 17 10.68 2.33 -1.76
CA ASP A 17 9.38 2.20 -2.41
C ASP A 17 9.15 0.79 -2.96
N LEU A 18 10.19 -0.06 -3.02
CA LEU A 18 10.06 -1.46 -3.42
C LEU A 18 9.05 -2.17 -2.51
N ILE A 19 8.21 -2.98 -3.13
CA ILE A 19 7.23 -3.85 -2.46
C ILE A 19 7.92 -5.20 -2.24
N ILE A 20 8.04 -5.63 -0.98
CA ILE A 20 8.76 -6.86 -0.62
C ILE A 20 7.74 -7.97 -0.36
N ARG A 21 7.44 -8.74 -1.40
CA ARG A 21 6.49 -9.85 -1.34
C ARG A 21 7.21 -11.19 -1.26
N GLY A 22 7.27 -11.80 -0.08
CA GLY A 22 7.86 -13.13 0.10
C GLY A 22 9.30 -13.24 -0.43
N GLY A 23 10.09 -12.17 -0.30
CA GLY A 23 11.47 -12.09 -0.82
C GLY A 23 11.60 -11.55 -2.26
N HIS A 24 10.50 -11.40 -3.00
CA HIS A 24 10.51 -10.71 -4.30
C HIS A 24 10.50 -9.20 -4.11
N ASN A 25 11.39 -8.51 -4.79
CA ASN A 25 11.44 -7.05 -4.84
C ASN A 25 10.69 -6.58 -6.08
N ILE A 26 9.48 -6.07 -5.87
CA ILE A 26 8.59 -5.59 -6.94
C ILE A 26 8.74 -4.07 -7.04
N ASP A 27 9.02 -3.58 -8.26
CA ASP A 27 9.01 -2.14 -8.53
C ASP A 27 7.56 -1.66 -8.69
N PRO A 28 7.08 -0.73 -7.85
CA PRO A 28 5.74 -0.18 -8.00
C PRO A 28 5.53 0.57 -9.32
N ALA A 29 6.59 1.03 -9.98
CA ALA A 29 6.51 1.72 -11.26
C ALA A 29 5.88 0.84 -12.35
N ASP A 30 6.15 -0.46 -12.37
CA ASP A 30 5.57 -1.39 -13.35
C ASP A 30 4.04 -1.45 -13.24
N ILE A 31 3.51 -1.32 -12.02
CA ILE A 31 2.07 -1.30 -11.75
C ILE A 31 1.47 0.06 -12.15
N GLU A 32 2.16 1.14 -11.76
CA GLU A 32 1.75 2.51 -12.04
C GLU A 32 1.71 2.79 -13.54
N GLU A 33 2.75 2.39 -14.27
CA GLU A 33 2.81 2.52 -15.74
C GLU A 33 1.70 1.72 -16.43
N ALA A 34 1.44 0.49 -15.97
CA ALA A 34 0.33 -0.29 -16.51
C ALA A 34 -1.00 0.42 -16.32
N LEU A 35 -1.29 0.94 -15.10
CA LEU A 35 -2.53 1.64 -14.79
C LEU A 35 -2.69 2.94 -15.57
N LEU A 36 -1.62 3.72 -15.71
CA LEU A 36 -1.62 4.96 -16.50
C LEU A 36 -1.86 4.73 -18.01
N GLY A 37 -1.72 3.49 -18.49
CA GLY A 37 -2.13 3.10 -19.83
C GLY A 37 -3.64 2.90 -20.02
N HIS A 38 -4.45 3.01 -18.96
CA HIS A 38 -5.91 2.89 -19.03
C HIS A 38 -6.55 4.27 -19.20
N ASP A 39 -7.43 4.44 -20.19
CA ASP A 39 -8.02 5.73 -20.59
C ASP A 39 -8.76 6.46 -19.46
N ALA A 40 -9.30 5.73 -18.50
CA ALA A 40 -10.02 6.32 -17.36
C ALA A 40 -9.10 6.75 -16.20
N VAL A 41 -7.79 6.47 -16.24
CA VAL A 41 -6.86 6.71 -15.13
C VAL A 41 -6.09 8.00 -15.34
N ALA A 42 -6.24 8.96 -14.43
CA ALA A 42 -5.48 10.20 -14.42
C ALA A 42 -4.16 10.05 -13.65
N PHE A 43 -4.22 9.43 -12.47
CA PHE A 43 -3.06 9.17 -11.61
C PHE A 43 -3.16 7.79 -10.97
N ALA A 44 -2.00 7.19 -10.76
CA ALA A 44 -1.87 5.91 -10.06
C ALA A 44 -0.72 5.95 -9.06
N GLY A 45 -0.89 5.28 -7.92
CA GLY A 45 0.14 5.08 -6.92
C GLY A 45 0.09 3.64 -6.41
N ALA A 46 1.19 2.91 -6.55
CA ALA A 46 1.30 1.55 -6.06
C ALA A 46 2.24 1.47 -4.84
N ILE A 47 1.84 0.67 -3.86
CA ILE A 47 2.59 0.44 -2.61
C ILE A 47 2.43 -1.02 -2.14
N GLY A 48 3.28 -1.43 -1.20
CA GLY A 48 3.07 -2.65 -0.43
C GLY A 48 2.07 -2.42 0.71
N GLN A 49 0.97 -3.17 0.73
CA GLN A 49 0.10 -3.29 1.89
C GLN A 49 0.59 -4.39 2.83
N PRO A 50 0.39 -4.30 4.15
CA PRO A 50 0.74 -5.37 5.07
C PRO A 50 0.03 -6.69 4.72
N ASP A 51 0.78 -7.79 4.81
CA ASP A 51 0.26 -9.15 4.63
C ASP A 51 0.89 -10.11 5.65
N ALA A 52 0.06 -10.95 6.27
CA ALA A 52 0.48 -11.86 7.33
C ALA A 52 1.43 -12.98 6.87
N HIS A 53 1.41 -13.34 5.58
CA HIS A 53 2.19 -14.47 5.05
C HIS A 53 3.38 -14.02 4.19
N SER A 54 3.18 -12.99 3.39
CA SER A 54 4.17 -12.53 2.41
C SER A 54 4.94 -11.28 2.87
N GLY A 55 4.65 -10.76 4.07
CA GLY A 55 5.13 -9.48 4.56
C GLY A 55 4.41 -8.30 3.91
N GLU A 56 4.48 -8.19 2.58
CA GLU A 56 3.71 -7.21 1.81
C GLU A 56 3.06 -7.85 0.58
N LEU A 57 1.92 -7.27 0.16
CA LEU A 57 1.29 -7.54 -1.12
C LEU A 57 1.13 -6.24 -1.90
N PRO A 58 1.30 -6.25 -3.24
CA PRO A 58 1.03 -5.08 -4.06
C PRO A 58 -0.43 -4.65 -3.92
N CYS A 59 -0.64 -3.35 -3.69
CA CYS A 59 -1.94 -2.71 -3.86
C CYS A 59 -1.77 -1.37 -4.56
N ALA A 60 -2.83 -0.89 -5.21
CA ALA A 60 -2.80 0.34 -5.97
C ALA A 60 -3.96 1.26 -5.59
N PHE A 61 -3.71 2.54 -5.73
CA PHE A 61 -4.66 3.63 -5.54
C PHE A 61 -4.72 4.41 -6.86
N VAL A 62 -5.91 4.77 -7.28
CA VAL A 62 -6.15 5.41 -8.57
C VAL A 62 -7.04 6.62 -8.40
N GLU A 63 -6.72 7.67 -9.12
CA GLU A 63 -7.58 8.83 -9.37
C GLU A 63 -8.03 8.76 -10.82
N LEU A 64 -9.33 8.86 -11.07
CA LEU A 64 -9.87 8.79 -12.42
C LEU A 64 -9.78 10.15 -13.11
N VAL A 65 -9.79 10.13 -14.43
CA VAL A 65 -9.99 11.33 -15.25
C VAL A 65 -11.37 11.90 -14.97
N ASP A 66 -11.51 13.21 -14.92
CA ASP A 66 -12.79 13.89 -14.70
C ASP A 66 -13.87 13.40 -15.67
N GLY A 67 -14.99 12.94 -15.10
CA GLY A 67 -16.11 12.41 -15.86
C GLY A 67 -15.91 10.97 -16.37
N ALA A 68 -14.74 10.36 -16.18
CA ALA A 68 -14.53 8.95 -16.49
C ALA A 68 -15.15 8.06 -15.42
N THR A 69 -15.56 6.85 -15.82
CA THR A 69 -16.06 5.82 -14.93
C THR A 69 -15.26 4.53 -15.13
N ALA A 70 -14.85 3.93 -14.05
CA ALA A 70 -14.25 2.60 -14.01
C ALA A 70 -14.50 2.01 -12.63
N THR A 71 -14.54 0.69 -12.51
CA THR A 71 -14.62 0.00 -11.23
C THR A 71 -13.24 -0.51 -10.80
N GLU A 72 -13.10 -0.77 -9.51
CA GLU A 72 -11.86 -1.35 -8.96
C GLU A 72 -11.58 -2.72 -9.59
N GLU A 73 -12.62 -3.51 -9.85
CA GLU A 73 -12.56 -4.81 -10.50
C GLU A 73 -12.07 -4.71 -11.95
N GLU A 74 -12.57 -3.76 -12.71
CA GLU A 74 -12.14 -3.51 -14.11
C GLU A 74 -10.65 -3.15 -14.15
N LEU A 75 -10.21 -2.29 -13.24
CA LEU A 75 -8.80 -1.90 -13.15
C LEU A 75 -7.90 -3.05 -12.69
N LEU A 76 -8.36 -3.90 -11.76
CA LEU A 76 -7.65 -5.12 -11.38
C LEU A 76 -7.51 -6.10 -12.54
N GLU A 77 -8.59 -6.31 -13.31
CA GLU A 77 -8.54 -7.15 -14.52
C GLU A 77 -7.64 -6.55 -15.61
N TYR A 78 -7.61 -5.24 -15.72
CA TYR A 78 -6.68 -4.54 -16.60
C TYR A 78 -5.23 -4.81 -16.19
N CYS A 79 -4.90 -4.68 -14.89
CA CYS A 79 -3.57 -5.00 -14.36
C CYS A 79 -3.15 -6.44 -14.65
N LYS A 80 -4.05 -7.42 -14.54
CA LYS A 80 -3.76 -8.83 -14.84
C LYS A 80 -3.28 -9.05 -16.28
N ARG A 81 -3.69 -8.19 -17.20
CA ARG A 81 -3.33 -8.28 -18.63
C ARG A 81 -2.08 -7.46 -19.00
N HIS A 82 -1.79 -6.40 -18.24
CA HIS A 82 -0.76 -5.43 -18.62
C HIS A 82 0.47 -5.43 -17.70
N VAL A 83 0.34 -5.87 -16.44
CA VAL A 83 1.48 -6.04 -15.54
C VAL A 83 2.22 -7.32 -15.90
N ARG A 84 3.50 -7.19 -16.26
CA ARG A 84 4.29 -8.31 -16.81
C ARG A 84 4.58 -9.40 -15.77
N GLU A 85 4.93 -8.98 -14.57
CA GLU A 85 5.27 -9.89 -13.49
C GLU A 85 4.01 -10.29 -12.71
N ARG A 86 3.68 -11.59 -12.67
CA ARG A 86 2.50 -12.10 -11.96
C ARG A 86 2.50 -11.76 -10.47
N ALA A 87 3.69 -11.70 -9.85
CA ALA A 87 3.83 -11.36 -8.44
C ALA A 87 3.49 -9.88 -8.15
N ALA A 88 3.66 -9.01 -9.16
CA ALA A 88 3.39 -7.58 -9.08
C ALA A 88 1.91 -7.21 -9.27
N ILE A 89 1.07 -8.13 -9.74
CA ILE A 89 -0.37 -7.85 -9.93
C ILE A 89 -0.97 -7.45 -8.59
N PRO A 90 -1.60 -6.25 -8.50
CA PRO A 90 -2.22 -5.76 -7.27
C PRO A 90 -3.27 -6.74 -6.72
N LYS A 91 -3.30 -6.91 -5.41
CA LYS A 91 -4.31 -7.71 -4.71
C LYS A 91 -5.49 -6.87 -4.24
N HIS A 92 -5.31 -5.57 -4.23
CA HIS A 92 -6.35 -4.61 -3.89
C HIS A 92 -6.16 -3.34 -4.72
N MET A 93 -7.29 -2.77 -5.13
CA MET A 93 -7.39 -1.49 -5.82
C MET A 93 -8.30 -0.58 -5.00
N THR A 94 -7.98 0.70 -4.95
CA THR A 94 -8.85 1.72 -4.37
C THR A 94 -8.94 2.91 -5.32
N ILE A 95 -10.15 3.28 -5.72
CA ILE A 95 -10.39 4.52 -6.45
C ILE A 95 -10.64 5.62 -5.44
N MET A 96 -9.83 6.69 -5.50
CA MET A 96 -9.94 7.86 -4.64
C MET A 96 -10.38 9.07 -5.48
N PRO A 97 -11.20 9.99 -4.92
CA PRO A 97 -11.55 11.22 -5.61
C PRO A 97 -10.33 12.06 -6.00
N GLU A 98 -9.32 12.06 -5.15
CA GLU A 98 -8.02 12.71 -5.36
C GLU A 98 -6.94 11.92 -4.61
N LEU A 99 -5.82 11.63 -5.27
CA LEU A 99 -4.67 11.02 -4.63
C LEU A 99 -3.85 12.07 -3.85
N PRO A 100 -3.28 11.71 -2.67
CA PRO A 100 -2.40 12.61 -1.96
C PRO A 100 -1.16 12.94 -2.80
N LYS A 101 -0.88 14.23 -2.95
CA LYS A 101 0.24 14.75 -3.75
C LYS A 101 1.13 15.66 -2.91
N THR A 102 2.41 15.68 -3.22
CA THR A 102 3.35 16.66 -2.69
C THR A 102 3.09 18.04 -3.31
N ALA A 103 3.66 19.11 -2.73
CA ALA A 103 3.56 20.47 -3.28
C ALA A 103 4.03 20.59 -4.74
N VAL A 104 4.84 19.65 -5.23
CA VAL A 104 5.31 19.58 -6.62
C VAL A 104 4.52 18.57 -7.48
N GLY A 105 3.35 18.14 -7.02
CA GLY A 105 2.42 17.31 -7.79
C GLY A 105 2.77 15.80 -7.85
N LYS A 106 3.76 15.33 -7.10
CA LYS A 106 4.10 13.90 -7.06
C LYS A 106 3.22 13.17 -6.06
N ILE A 107 2.77 11.96 -6.41
CA ILE A 107 2.01 11.09 -5.49
C ILE A 107 2.77 10.89 -4.18
N PHE A 108 2.11 11.17 -3.07
CA PHE A 108 2.68 11.05 -1.73
C PHE A 108 2.41 9.66 -1.15
N LYS A 109 3.21 8.68 -1.56
CA LYS A 109 3.09 7.26 -1.18
C LYS A 109 3.01 6.98 0.34
N PRO A 110 3.64 7.77 1.25
CA PRO A 110 3.44 7.55 2.68
C PRO A 110 1.97 7.59 3.13
N ASP A 111 1.14 8.47 2.57
CA ASP A 111 -0.28 8.53 2.93
C ASP A 111 -1.04 7.32 2.38
N LEU A 112 -0.72 6.85 1.17
CA LEU A 112 -1.29 5.61 0.64
C LEU A 112 -0.96 4.41 1.53
N ARG A 113 0.27 4.35 2.06
CA ARG A 113 0.66 3.31 3.03
C ARG A 113 -0.12 3.42 4.33
N ARG A 114 -0.38 4.64 4.84
CA ARG A 114 -1.22 4.86 6.03
C ARG A 114 -2.63 4.32 5.81
N HIS A 115 -3.23 4.63 4.68
CA HIS A 115 -4.54 4.10 4.29
C HIS A 115 -4.55 2.57 4.24
N ALA A 116 -3.55 1.95 3.62
CA ALA A 116 -3.45 0.50 3.53
C ALA A 116 -3.27 -0.17 4.90
N ILE A 117 -2.41 0.39 5.77
CA ILE A 117 -2.20 -0.12 7.14
C ILE A 117 -3.51 -0.06 7.92
N THR A 118 -4.20 1.11 7.92
CA THR A 118 -5.48 1.28 8.61
C THR A 118 -6.49 0.24 8.14
N ARG A 119 -6.71 0.12 6.84
CA ARG A 119 -7.67 -0.83 6.27
C ARG A 119 -7.38 -2.29 6.63
N ILE A 120 -6.11 -2.70 6.52
CA ILE A 120 -5.72 -4.11 6.80
C ILE A 120 -5.84 -4.41 8.29
N TYR A 121 -5.42 -3.50 9.16
CA TYR A 121 -5.46 -3.73 10.60
C TYR A 121 -6.89 -3.67 11.13
N ASP A 122 -7.69 -2.70 10.71
CA ASP A 122 -9.10 -2.61 11.08
C ASP A 122 -9.86 -3.86 10.62
N GLY A 123 -9.64 -4.33 9.39
CA GLY A 123 -10.24 -5.57 8.90
C GLY A 123 -9.81 -6.82 9.67
N ALA A 124 -8.56 -6.89 10.12
CA ALA A 124 -8.08 -8.00 10.93
C ALA A 124 -8.70 -7.99 12.34
N LEU A 125 -8.78 -6.81 12.98
CA LEU A 125 -9.40 -6.63 14.29
C LEU A 125 -10.90 -6.94 14.25
N GLU A 126 -11.61 -6.44 13.26
CA GLU A 126 -13.03 -6.72 13.03
C GLU A 126 -13.28 -8.22 12.81
N SER A 127 -12.46 -8.87 11.97
CA SER A 127 -12.56 -10.31 11.71
C SER A 127 -12.31 -11.17 12.95
N ALA A 128 -11.52 -10.66 13.91
CA ALA A 128 -11.29 -11.28 15.20
C ALA A 128 -12.39 -10.96 16.25
N GLY A 129 -13.39 -10.14 15.89
CA GLY A 129 -14.47 -9.73 16.78
C GLY A 129 -14.04 -8.70 17.83
N LEU A 130 -12.91 -8.02 17.64
CA LEU A 130 -12.41 -6.99 18.54
C LEU A 130 -13.00 -5.61 18.20
N ASN A 131 -13.40 -4.87 19.25
CA ASN A 131 -13.89 -3.49 19.08
C ASN A 131 -12.75 -2.45 19.08
N ALA A 132 -11.55 -2.86 18.70
CA ALA A 132 -10.39 -1.99 18.54
C ALA A 132 -10.29 -1.48 17.10
N ARG A 133 -9.64 -0.33 16.91
CA ARG A 133 -9.43 0.26 15.57
C ARG A 133 -8.16 1.09 15.51
N VAL A 134 -7.63 1.27 14.31
CA VAL A 134 -6.52 2.20 14.09
C VAL A 134 -7.04 3.64 14.18
N GLY A 135 -6.54 4.39 15.15
CA GLY A 135 -6.85 5.81 15.32
C GLY A 135 -5.99 6.69 14.40
N SER A 136 -4.72 6.34 14.24
CA SER A 136 -3.78 7.02 13.35
C SER A 136 -2.60 6.10 12.98
N VAL A 137 -1.87 6.49 11.95
CA VAL A 137 -0.58 5.86 11.60
C VAL A 137 0.48 6.96 11.57
N ILE A 138 1.44 6.87 12.47
CA ILE A 138 2.51 7.86 12.62
C ILE A 138 3.81 7.40 11.98
N ASP A 139 4.69 8.34 11.66
CA ASP A 139 6.05 8.06 11.18
C ASP A 139 7.03 8.17 12.35
N ASP A 140 7.51 7.02 12.82
CA ASP A 140 8.54 6.93 13.86
C ASP A 140 9.93 6.82 13.21
N LYS A 141 10.86 7.65 13.66
CA LYS A 141 12.21 7.73 13.07
C LYS A 141 12.98 6.40 13.07
N LYS A 142 12.69 5.49 14.02
CA LYS A 142 13.39 4.21 14.19
C LYS A 142 12.58 3.03 13.65
N ARG A 143 11.26 3.07 13.86
CA ARG A 143 10.33 1.96 13.55
C ARG A 143 9.61 2.13 12.21
N GLY A 144 9.71 3.31 11.57
CA GLY A 144 8.93 3.64 10.38
C GLY A 144 7.46 3.90 10.69
N LEU A 145 6.55 3.47 9.81
CA LEU A 145 5.11 3.64 10.04
C LEU A 145 4.62 2.72 11.17
N VAL A 146 4.02 3.32 12.19
CA VAL A 146 3.48 2.65 13.40
C VAL A 146 1.99 2.93 13.49
N ALA A 147 1.17 1.89 13.59
CA ALA A 147 -0.26 2.04 13.82
C ALA A 147 -0.55 2.32 15.30
N GLN A 148 -1.24 3.41 15.58
CA GLN A 148 -1.76 3.73 16.91
C GLN A 148 -3.19 3.20 17.01
N VAL A 149 -3.40 2.20 17.86
CA VAL A 149 -4.67 1.48 17.98
C VAL A 149 -5.44 1.95 19.21
N VAL A 150 -6.67 2.35 19.01
CA VAL A 150 -7.64 2.66 20.06
C VAL A 150 -8.34 1.37 20.46
N LEU A 151 -8.21 0.95 21.71
CA LEU A 151 -8.64 -0.38 22.16
C LEU A 151 -10.16 -0.53 22.33
N ASN A 152 -10.88 0.56 22.63
CA ASN A 152 -12.35 0.58 22.81
C ASN A 152 -12.90 -0.55 23.71
N GLY A 153 -12.17 -0.93 24.75
CA GLY A 153 -12.53 -2.00 25.68
C GLY A 153 -11.96 -3.38 25.32
N SER A 154 -11.31 -3.54 24.18
CA SER A 154 -10.51 -4.74 23.86
C SER A 154 -9.21 -4.73 24.69
N SER A 155 -8.64 -5.91 24.99
CA SER A 155 -7.34 -5.95 25.67
C SER A 155 -6.19 -5.72 24.69
N ALA A 156 -5.10 -5.13 25.17
CA ALA A 156 -3.88 -4.96 24.36
C ALA A 156 -3.26 -6.34 23.98
N GLU A 157 -3.46 -7.36 24.80
CA GLU A 157 -3.02 -8.73 24.53
C GLU A 157 -3.75 -9.32 23.32
N ASP A 158 -5.09 -9.22 23.28
CA ASP A 158 -5.88 -9.74 22.16
C ASP A 158 -5.56 -9.02 20.86
N VAL A 159 -5.44 -7.69 20.91
CA VAL A 159 -5.00 -6.88 19.75
C VAL A 159 -3.58 -7.31 19.31
N GLY A 160 -2.67 -7.52 20.26
CA GLY A 160 -1.33 -8.00 20.01
C GLY A 160 -1.31 -9.36 19.31
N ASN A 161 -2.13 -10.30 19.76
CA ASN A 161 -2.25 -11.62 19.14
C ASN A 161 -2.70 -11.54 17.68
N VAL A 162 -3.64 -10.65 17.37
CA VAL A 162 -4.13 -10.43 15.99
C VAL A 162 -3.08 -9.73 15.11
N LEU A 163 -2.45 -8.67 15.62
CA LEU A 163 -1.57 -7.83 14.80
C LEU A 163 -0.11 -8.29 14.75
N SER A 164 0.32 -9.22 15.62
CA SER A 164 1.71 -9.74 15.65
C SER A 164 2.15 -10.46 14.38
N VAL A 165 1.22 -10.92 13.56
CA VAL A 165 1.50 -11.60 12.29
C VAL A 165 1.96 -10.65 11.18
N TYR A 166 1.74 -9.34 11.37
CA TYR A 166 2.13 -8.31 10.41
C TYR A 166 3.50 -7.71 10.75
N THR A 167 4.23 -7.31 9.73
CA THR A 167 5.59 -6.75 9.88
C THR A 167 5.61 -5.30 10.37
N ARG A 168 4.50 -4.55 10.20
CA ARG A 168 4.42 -3.16 10.64
C ARG A 168 4.06 -3.09 12.12
N PRO A 169 4.81 -2.31 12.93
CA PRO A 169 4.54 -2.20 14.35
C PRO A 169 3.23 -1.47 14.64
N TRP A 170 2.66 -1.80 15.78
CA TRP A 170 1.54 -1.09 16.37
C TRP A 170 1.84 -0.71 17.82
N GLU A 171 1.10 0.21 18.35
CA GLU A 171 1.09 0.59 19.76
C GLU A 171 -0.30 1.07 20.17
N GLU A 172 -0.61 1.05 21.45
CA GLU A 172 -1.84 1.63 21.97
C GLU A 172 -1.82 3.15 21.77
N ALA A 173 -2.93 3.70 21.26
CA ALA A 173 -3.09 5.13 21.09
C ALA A 173 -3.06 5.81 22.45
N LYS A 174 -2.24 6.84 22.61
CA LYS A 174 -2.24 7.66 23.83
C LYS A 174 -3.51 8.48 23.89
N ALA A 175 -4.16 8.48 25.06
CA ALA A 175 -5.31 9.30 25.35
C ALA A 175 -4.99 10.81 25.27
#